data_23f72d38f09971d698e4bc5a0fa76bdb
#
_entry.id   23f72d38f09971d698e4bc5a0fa76bdb
#
_cell.length_a   1.000
_cell.length_b   1.000
_cell.length_c   1.000
_cell.angle_alpha   90.00
_cell.angle_beta   90.00
_cell.angle_gamma   90.00
#
_symmetry.space_group_name_H-M   'P 1'
#
loop_
_entity.id
_entity.type
_entity.pdbx_description
1 polymer ?
#
loop_
_entity_poly.entity_id
_entity_poly.type
_entity_poly.pdbx_seq_one_letter_code
_entity_poly.pdbx_strand_id
1 'polypeptide(L)'
;MAPIILLMAFAPQISWSKHENRNNKIWITIIAAGCVSMLTFFYFSNFYFAIAIFIAAPIIIQSLVVIFKRFNKDLRFYSQWLAHLSIAIFIIAAVFTEQFDQEENFIFEKEGKSELLMNNGNSLILKNIKDTLFSNYQEILVEVSIINHQQEYILTPSKNIYQPSGQITNEVSTINQWLNQYYATISTIESDRVAINLVYKPLINLLWISSILLVFSIFLSIIKRR
;
A
#
# COMPACT_ATOMS: atom_id res chain seq x y z
N MET A 1 -15.73 11.83 -5.09
CA MET A 1 -14.69 12.10 -4.05
C MET A 1 -13.56 13.00 -4.55
N ALA A 2 -13.04 12.86 -5.78
CA ALA A 2 -11.93 13.66 -6.31
C ALA A 2 -12.07 15.20 -6.17
N PRO A 3 -13.23 15.85 -6.43
CA PRO A 3 -13.35 17.30 -6.29
C PRO A 3 -13.14 17.81 -4.86
N ILE A 4 -13.57 17.06 -3.86
CA ILE A 4 -13.41 17.43 -2.44
C ILE A 4 -11.94 17.39 -2.04
N ILE A 5 -11.20 16.39 -2.49
CA ILE A 5 -9.77 16.24 -2.20
C ILE A 5 -8.97 17.36 -2.89
N LEU A 6 -9.33 17.73 -4.12
CA LEU A 6 -8.75 18.89 -4.80
C LEU A 6 -9.01 20.19 -4.02
N LEU A 7 -10.22 20.39 -3.51
CA LEU A 7 -10.52 21.53 -2.66
C LEU A 7 -9.71 21.55 -1.37
N MET A 8 -9.42 20.39 -0.76
CA MET A 8 -8.52 20.31 0.39
C MET A 8 -7.11 20.78 0.09
N ALA A 9 -6.60 20.59 -1.14
CA ALA A 9 -5.29 21.08 -1.54
C ALA A 9 -5.23 22.63 -1.56
N PHE A 10 -6.33 23.29 -1.89
CA PHE A 10 -6.37 24.74 -2.06
C PHE A 10 -7.05 25.49 -0.91
N ALA A 11 -7.96 24.86 -0.17
CA ALA A 11 -8.71 25.47 0.94
C ALA A 11 -7.83 26.19 1.97
N PRO A 12 -6.68 25.67 2.41
CA PRO A 12 -5.80 26.37 3.34
C PRO A 12 -5.14 27.63 2.74
N GLN A 13 -5.12 27.77 1.41
CA GLN A 13 -4.58 28.94 0.72
C GLN A 13 -5.64 30.01 0.51
N ILE A 14 -6.91 29.65 0.50
CA ILE A 14 -8.03 30.55 0.39
C ILE A 14 -8.34 31.09 1.79
N SER A 15 -7.54 32.07 2.29
CA SER A 15 -7.85 32.71 3.57
C SER A 15 -8.88 33.82 3.37
N TRP A 16 -9.70 34.03 4.39
CA TRP A 16 -10.77 35.03 4.42
C TRP A 16 -10.29 36.48 4.57
N SER A 17 -8.97 36.73 4.60
CA SER A 17 -8.41 38.09 4.73
C SER A 17 -7.79 38.56 3.41
N LYS A 18 -8.08 39.82 3.07
CA LYS A 18 -7.55 40.53 1.91
C LYS A 18 -6.03 40.70 1.98
N HIS A 19 -5.26 39.96 1.16
CA HIS A 19 -3.86 40.28 0.87
C HIS A 19 -3.56 39.97 -0.61
N GLU A 20 -3.16 41.01 -1.33
CA GLU A 20 -2.97 41.03 -2.79
C GLU A 20 -1.89 40.10 -3.36
N ASN A 21 -0.98 39.63 -2.55
CA ASN A 21 0.19 38.85 -3.06
C ASN A 21 0.00 37.35 -3.05
N ARG A 22 -1.22 36.87 -2.89
CA ARG A 22 -1.51 35.44 -2.65
C ARG A 22 -1.85 34.61 -3.87
N ASN A 23 -2.43 35.22 -4.88
CA ASN A 23 -2.76 34.54 -6.13
C ASN A 23 -1.52 33.95 -6.81
N ASN A 24 -0.39 34.66 -6.76
CA ASN A 24 0.85 34.18 -7.36
C ASN A 24 1.36 32.87 -6.68
N LYS A 25 1.20 32.72 -5.37
CA LYS A 25 1.63 31.49 -4.65
C LYS A 25 0.79 30.28 -5.01
N ILE A 26 -0.51 30.47 -5.21
CA ILE A 26 -1.41 29.40 -5.64
C ILE A 26 -1.02 28.91 -7.03
N TRP A 27 -0.83 29.83 -7.97
CA TRP A 27 -0.41 29.48 -9.33
C TRP A 27 0.95 28.79 -9.38
N ILE A 28 1.92 29.24 -8.59
CA ILE A 28 3.25 28.58 -8.49
C ILE A 28 3.09 27.13 -7.98
N THR A 29 2.23 26.91 -6.98
CA THR A 29 1.99 25.56 -6.44
C THR A 29 1.32 24.67 -7.46
N ILE A 30 0.34 25.17 -8.21
CA ILE A 30 -0.35 24.42 -9.27
C ILE A 30 0.63 24.06 -10.39
N ILE A 31 1.43 25.02 -10.84
CA ILE A 31 2.43 24.79 -11.90
C ILE A 31 3.46 23.75 -11.44
N ALA A 32 3.98 23.88 -10.21
CA ALA A 32 4.93 22.93 -9.66
C ALA A 32 4.33 21.52 -9.57
N ALA A 33 3.08 21.39 -9.08
CA ALA A 33 2.37 20.12 -9.04
C ALA A 33 2.15 19.52 -10.43
N GLY A 34 1.80 20.36 -11.42
CA GLY A 34 1.67 19.95 -12.82
C GLY A 34 2.98 19.45 -13.41
N CYS A 35 4.09 20.15 -13.16
CA CYS A 35 5.41 19.69 -13.60
C CYS A 35 5.81 18.36 -12.99
N VAL A 36 5.62 18.17 -11.67
CA VAL A 36 5.92 16.92 -10.99
C VAL A 36 5.03 15.79 -11.51
N SER A 37 3.74 16.04 -11.68
CA SER A 37 2.80 15.07 -12.25
C SER A 37 3.17 14.66 -13.68
N MET A 38 3.59 15.62 -14.51
CA MET A 38 4.05 15.36 -15.86
C MET A 38 5.32 14.52 -15.89
N LEU A 39 6.28 14.81 -15.02
CA LEU A 39 7.50 14.00 -14.87
C LEU A 39 7.18 12.58 -14.42
N THR A 40 6.27 12.41 -13.44
CA THR A 40 5.83 11.07 -13.00
C THR A 40 5.11 10.31 -14.09
N PHE A 41 4.30 10.98 -14.91
CA PHE A 41 3.66 10.34 -16.05
C PHE A 41 4.69 9.83 -17.07
N PHE A 42 5.70 10.64 -17.42
CA PHE A 42 6.75 10.22 -18.35
C PHE A 42 7.61 9.07 -17.80
N TYR A 43 7.85 9.06 -16.49
CA TYR A 43 8.69 8.02 -15.87
C TYR A 43 7.96 6.70 -15.69
N PHE A 44 6.72 6.73 -15.18
CA PHE A 44 5.95 5.52 -14.86
C PHE A 44 4.96 5.11 -15.96
N SER A 45 4.71 5.97 -16.94
CA SER A 45 3.71 5.76 -18.01
C SER A 45 2.30 5.43 -17.48
N ASN A 46 1.98 5.90 -16.26
CA ASN A 46 0.72 5.62 -15.59
C ASN A 46 -0.06 6.91 -15.31
N PHE A 47 -1.21 7.03 -15.96
CA PHE A 47 -2.06 8.22 -15.88
C PHE A 47 -2.71 8.41 -14.51
N TYR A 48 -3.19 7.32 -13.88
CA TYR A 48 -3.83 7.39 -12.58
C TYR A 48 -2.85 7.81 -11.49
N PHE A 49 -1.63 7.29 -11.55
CA PHE A 49 -0.58 7.68 -10.62
C PHE A 49 -0.17 9.16 -10.80
N ALA A 50 -0.08 9.64 -12.05
CA ALA A 50 0.19 11.04 -12.32
C ALA A 50 -0.91 11.97 -11.75
N ILE A 51 -2.19 11.60 -11.85
CA ILE A 51 -3.29 12.34 -11.23
C ILE A 51 -3.17 12.33 -9.70
N ALA A 52 -2.85 11.18 -9.09
CA ALA A 52 -2.66 11.08 -7.65
C ALA A 52 -1.56 12.03 -7.16
N ILE A 53 -0.44 12.10 -7.87
CA ILE A 53 0.66 13.02 -7.59
C ILE A 53 0.21 14.49 -7.77
N PHE A 54 -0.53 14.80 -8.83
CA PHE A 54 -1.04 16.16 -9.06
C PHE A 54 -1.91 16.65 -7.90
N ILE A 55 -2.73 15.77 -7.33
CA ILE A 55 -3.60 16.08 -6.18
C ILE A 55 -2.79 16.14 -4.87
N ALA A 56 -1.90 15.19 -4.64
CA ALA A 56 -1.20 15.03 -3.37
C ALA A 56 -0.01 15.99 -3.20
N ALA A 57 0.74 16.29 -4.26
CA ALA A 57 1.94 17.11 -4.19
C ALA A 57 1.71 18.50 -3.58
N PRO A 58 0.67 19.26 -3.96
CA PRO A 58 0.38 20.56 -3.34
C PRO A 58 0.13 20.45 -1.85
N ILE A 59 -0.58 19.40 -1.41
CA ILE A 59 -0.89 19.17 0.00
C ILE A 59 0.39 18.87 0.78
N ILE A 60 1.25 17.99 0.24
CA ILE A 60 2.53 17.63 0.87
C ILE A 60 3.43 18.85 1.00
N ILE A 61 3.66 19.57 -0.12
CA ILE A 61 4.54 20.73 -0.13
C ILE A 61 4.09 21.78 0.89
N GLN A 62 2.80 22.09 0.93
CA GLN A 62 2.27 23.06 1.87
C GLN A 62 2.34 22.59 3.31
N SER A 63 1.96 21.34 3.58
CA SER A 63 2.02 20.78 4.92
C SER A 63 3.44 20.83 5.47
N LEU A 64 4.43 20.43 4.68
CA LEU A 64 5.84 20.49 5.06
C LEU A 64 6.32 21.94 5.26
N VAL A 65 6.05 22.82 4.32
CA VAL A 65 6.44 24.25 4.44
C VAL A 65 5.87 24.87 5.70
N VAL A 66 4.62 24.58 6.03
CA VAL A 66 3.98 25.16 7.23
C VAL A 66 4.52 24.54 8.52
N ILE A 67 4.71 23.22 8.55
CA ILE A 67 5.29 22.52 9.71
C ILE A 67 6.70 23.07 10.00
N PHE A 68 7.55 23.23 9.00
CA PHE A 68 8.93 23.66 9.19
C PHE A 68 9.10 25.19 9.41
N LYS A 69 8.26 26.04 8.81
CA LYS A 69 8.41 27.50 8.92
C LYS A 69 7.76 28.12 10.14
N ARG A 70 6.84 27.44 10.82
CA ARG A 70 6.09 27.99 11.94
C ARG A 70 6.38 27.23 13.24
N PHE A 71 7.64 27.19 13.65
CA PHE A 71 8.03 26.79 15.00
C PHE A 71 7.32 27.71 16.02
N ASN A 72 6.71 27.17 17.08
CA ASN A 72 5.94 27.86 18.13
C ASN A 72 4.45 28.11 17.86
N LYS A 73 3.78 27.25 17.10
CA LYS A 73 2.32 27.26 17.02
C LYS A 73 1.67 26.21 17.92
N ASP A 74 0.37 26.39 18.15
CA ASP A 74 -0.43 25.46 18.95
C ASP A 74 -0.48 24.05 18.35
N LEU A 75 -0.59 23.02 19.20
CA LEU A 75 -0.72 21.63 18.80
C LEU A 75 -1.86 21.40 17.77
N ARG A 76 -2.97 22.15 17.88
CA ARG A 76 -4.07 22.10 16.90
C ARG A 76 -3.64 22.49 15.49
N PHE A 77 -2.75 23.48 15.41
CA PHE A 77 -2.23 23.91 14.12
C PHE A 77 -1.41 22.80 13.47
N TYR A 78 -0.54 22.12 14.23
CA TYR A 78 0.23 21.00 13.71
C TYR A 78 -0.66 19.80 13.38
N SER A 79 -1.70 19.53 14.19
CA SER A 79 -2.61 18.42 13.93
C SER A 79 -3.34 18.55 12.59
N GLN A 80 -3.78 19.76 12.23
CA GLN A 80 -4.43 20.00 10.94
C GLN A 80 -3.51 19.67 9.76
N TRP A 81 -2.26 20.17 9.80
CA TRP A 81 -1.31 19.95 8.73
C TRP A 81 -0.82 18.50 8.67
N LEU A 82 -0.70 17.86 9.81
CA LEU A 82 -0.37 16.45 9.90
C LEU A 82 -1.51 15.58 9.30
N ALA A 83 -2.77 15.93 9.54
CA ALA A 83 -3.91 15.26 8.93
C ALA A 83 -3.90 15.40 7.39
N HIS A 84 -3.64 16.60 6.88
CA HIS A 84 -3.55 16.81 5.43
C HIS A 84 -2.39 16.03 4.80
N LEU A 85 -1.23 16.04 5.46
CA LEU A 85 -0.07 15.25 5.03
C LEU A 85 -0.38 13.76 5.00
N SER A 86 -1.06 13.24 6.04
CA SER A 86 -1.46 11.83 6.12
C SER A 86 -2.38 11.43 4.97
N ILE A 87 -3.39 12.26 4.65
CA ILE A 87 -4.30 11.99 3.54
C ILE A 87 -3.55 12.01 2.20
N ALA A 88 -2.63 12.95 2.01
CA ALA A 88 -1.85 13.02 0.77
C ALA A 88 -0.95 11.78 0.59
N ILE A 89 -0.29 11.32 1.65
CA ILE A 89 0.53 10.09 1.64
C ILE A 89 -0.37 8.88 1.36
N PHE A 90 -1.55 8.81 2.00
CA PHE A 90 -2.52 7.74 1.78
C PHE A 90 -2.93 7.63 0.31
N ILE A 91 -3.25 8.76 -0.34
CA ILE A 91 -3.65 8.79 -1.75
C ILE A 91 -2.54 8.25 -2.65
N ILE A 92 -1.30 8.70 -2.44
CA ILE A 92 -0.15 8.22 -3.22
C ILE A 92 0.04 6.72 -3.01
N ALA A 93 0.04 6.27 -1.76
CA ALA A 93 0.26 4.86 -1.43
C ALA A 93 -0.86 3.99 -2.01
N ALA A 94 -2.13 4.40 -1.90
CA ALA A 94 -3.26 3.65 -2.42
C ALA A 94 -3.19 3.47 -3.94
N VAL A 95 -2.95 4.56 -4.67
CA VAL A 95 -2.87 4.49 -6.12
C VAL A 95 -1.61 3.76 -6.57
N PHE A 96 -0.49 3.95 -5.88
CA PHE A 96 0.75 3.25 -6.22
C PHE A 96 0.61 1.74 -6.00
N THR A 97 0.08 1.32 -4.85
CA THR A 97 -0.14 -0.10 -4.55
C THR A 97 -1.07 -0.75 -5.58
N GLU A 98 -2.14 -0.07 -5.98
CA GLU A 98 -3.12 -0.61 -6.93
C GLU A 98 -2.60 -0.65 -8.37
N GLN A 99 -1.78 0.34 -8.77
CA GLN A 99 -1.31 0.44 -10.16
C GLN A 99 -0.02 -0.35 -10.43
N PHE A 100 0.71 -0.72 -9.39
CA PHE A 100 2.01 -1.39 -9.51
C PHE A 100 2.06 -2.70 -8.73
N ASP A 101 0.90 -3.26 -8.36
CA ASP A 101 0.85 -4.63 -7.86
C ASP A 101 1.28 -5.63 -8.96
N GLN A 102 1.82 -6.75 -8.51
CA GLN A 102 2.25 -7.83 -9.39
C GLN A 102 1.63 -9.11 -8.87
N GLU A 103 0.85 -9.75 -9.72
CA GLU A 103 0.21 -11.03 -9.44
C GLU A 103 0.76 -12.08 -10.37
N GLU A 104 1.28 -13.17 -9.81
CA GLU A 104 1.84 -14.29 -10.55
C GLU A 104 1.26 -15.60 -10.03
N ASN A 105 0.90 -16.48 -10.96
CA ASN A 105 0.41 -17.82 -10.66
C ASN A 105 1.51 -18.85 -10.96
N PHE A 106 1.88 -19.61 -9.95
CA PHE A 106 2.89 -20.66 -10.04
C PHE A 106 2.24 -22.02 -9.89
N ILE A 107 2.58 -22.95 -10.81
CA ILE A 107 2.12 -24.33 -10.77
C ILE A 107 3.31 -25.21 -10.50
N PHE A 108 3.29 -25.87 -9.35
CA PHE A 108 4.29 -26.85 -8.94
C PHE A 108 3.77 -28.26 -9.14
N GLU A 109 4.60 -29.13 -9.71
CA GLU A 109 4.37 -30.57 -9.72
C GLU A 109 4.89 -31.16 -8.42
N LYS A 110 4.10 -32.03 -7.75
CA LYS A 110 4.47 -32.61 -6.45
C LYS A 110 5.76 -33.43 -6.50
N GLU A 111 6.06 -34.04 -7.67
CA GLU A 111 7.26 -34.85 -7.93
C GLU A 111 8.22 -34.19 -8.95
N GLY A 112 8.07 -32.89 -9.23
CA GLY A 112 8.79 -32.19 -10.28
C GLY A 112 9.76 -31.10 -9.79
N LYS A 113 9.97 -30.10 -10.65
CA LYS A 113 10.76 -28.92 -10.29
C LYS A 113 10.11 -28.16 -9.15
N SER A 114 10.83 -28.02 -8.04
CA SER A 114 10.39 -27.27 -6.86
C SER A 114 10.74 -25.77 -6.96
N GLU A 115 11.46 -25.33 -7.99
CA GLU A 115 11.90 -23.94 -8.16
C GLU A 115 11.38 -23.34 -9.46
N LEU A 116 10.73 -22.17 -9.36
CA LEU A 116 10.23 -21.38 -10.48
C LEU A 116 10.75 -19.94 -10.37
N LEU A 117 11.12 -19.36 -11.51
CA LEU A 117 11.58 -17.97 -11.57
C LEU A 117 10.37 -17.02 -11.62
N MET A 118 10.41 -15.98 -10.79
CA MET A 118 9.47 -14.87 -10.81
C MET A 118 9.87 -13.83 -11.87
N ASN A 119 8.92 -13.01 -12.30
CA ASN A 119 9.16 -11.94 -13.29
C ASN A 119 10.19 -10.90 -12.82
N ASN A 120 10.36 -10.72 -11.53
CA ASN A 120 11.33 -9.82 -10.92
C ASN A 120 12.73 -10.43 -10.72
N GLY A 121 12.96 -11.66 -11.22
CA GLY A 121 14.24 -12.36 -11.10
C GLY A 121 14.47 -13.09 -9.76
N ASN A 122 13.50 -13.06 -8.84
CA ASN A 122 13.53 -13.87 -7.63
C ASN A 122 13.10 -15.31 -7.95
N SER A 123 13.45 -16.25 -7.09
CA SER A 123 13.00 -17.65 -7.21
C SER A 123 11.92 -17.94 -6.18
N LEU A 124 10.86 -18.63 -6.60
CA LEU A 124 9.86 -19.24 -5.72
C LEU A 124 10.11 -20.74 -5.65
N ILE A 125 10.34 -21.26 -4.44
CA ILE A 125 10.66 -22.67 -4.21
C ILE A 125 9.57 -23.31 -3.38
N LEU A 126 9.05 -24.43 -3.87
CA LEU A 126 8.17 -25.30 -3.08
C LEU A 126 9.03 -26.15 -2.13
N LYS A 127 8.83 -25.98 -0.81
CA LYS A 127 9.58 -26.72 0.22
C LYS A 127 8.85 -27.97 0.66
N ASN A 128 7.56 -27.84 0.98
CA ASN A 128 6.81 -28.94 1.56
C ASN A 128 5.30 -28.76 1.37
N ILE A 129 4.59 -29.87 1.34
CA ILE A 129 3.12 -29.92 1.39
C ILE A 129 2.73 -30.82 2.54
N LYS A 130 1.98 -30.30 3.51
CA LYS A 130 1.46 -31.05 4.67
C LYS A 130 -0.04 -31.15 4.56
N ASP A 131 -0.54 -32.34 4.71
CA ASP A 131 -1.97 -32.65 4.81
C ASP A 131 -2.26 -33.13 6.24
N THR A 132 -3.09 -32.38 6.96
CA THR A 132 -3.40 -32.67 8.37
C THR A 132 -4.91 -32.74 8.55
N LEU A 133 -5.39 -33.84 9.10
CA LEU A 133 -6.80 -34.03 9.40
C LEU A 133 -7.06 -33.64 10.85
N PHE A 134 -7.92 -32.65 11.04
CA PHE A 134 -8.47 -32.25 12.35
C PHE A 134 -9.88 -32.84 12.55
N SER A 135 -10.47 -32.64 13.73
CA SER A 135 -11.77 -33.19 14.07
C SER A 135 -12.93 -32.71 13.19
N ASN A 136 -12.86 -31.49 12.65
CA ASN A 136 -13.91 -30.83 11.89
C ASN A 136 -13.47 -30.24 10.54
N TYR A 137 -12.19 -30.30 10.20
CA TYR A 137 -11.66 -29.87 8.90
C TYR A 137 -10.36 -30.59 8.55
N GLN A 138 -10.05 -30.64 7.27
CA GLN A 138 -8.77 -31.05 6.72
C GLN A 138 -8.01 -29.78 6.30
N GLU A 139 -6.77 -29.66 6.75
CA GLU A 139 -5.87 -28.57 6.36
C GLU A 139 -4.81 -29.08 5.40
N ILE A 140 -4.71 -28.43 4.25
CA ILE A 140 -3.60 -28.63 3.31
C ILE A 140 -2.74 -27.38 3.38
N LEU A 141 -1.57 -27.49 4.02
CA LEU A 141 -0.60 -26.42 4.17
C LEU A 141 0.52 -26.59 3.15
N VAL A 142 0.82 -25.53 2.44
CA VAL A 142 1.90 -25.50 1.45
C VAL A 142 2.98 -24.54 1.92
N GLU A 143 4.19 -25.04 2.07
CA GLU A 143 5.34 -24.24 2.46
C GLU A 143 6.14 -23.87 1.21
N VAL A 144 6.20 -22.57 0.91
CA VAL A 144 6.99 -22.02 -0.19
C VAL A 144 7.96 -20.98 0.33
N SER A 145 9.12 -20.87 -0.31
CA SER A 145 10.08 -19.81 0.00
C SER A 145 10.36 -18.94 -1.21
N ILE A 146 10.41 -17.64 -0.97
CA ILE A 146 10.90 -16.65 -1.93
C ILE A 146 12.37 -16.41 -1.63
N ILE A 147 13.22 -16.62 -2.63
CA ILE A 147 14.65 -16.30 -2.53
C ILE A 147 14.89 -14.98 -3.29
N ASN A 148 15.32 -13.97 -2.54
CA ASN A 148 15.72 -12.68 -3.08
C ASN A 148 17.19 -12.44 -2.69
N HIS A 149 18.10 -12.48 -3.67
CA HIS A 149 19.54 -12.37 -3.52
C HIS A 149 20.14 -13.32 -2.48
N GLN A 150 20.13 -12.98 -1.20
CA GLN A 150 20.67 -13.78 -0.10
C GLN A 150 19.68 -13.97 1.04
N GLN A 151 18.44 -13.49 0.88
CA GLN A 151 17.41 -13.60 1.90
C GLN A 151 16.33 -14.59 1.46
N GLU A 152 16.00 -15.49 2.35
CA GLU A 152 14.92 -16.44 2.19
C GLU A 152 13.73 -16.01 3.03
N TYR A 153 12.56 -15.94 2.39
CA TYR A 153 11.29 -15.61 3.03
C TYR A 153 10.33 -16.77 2.88
N ILE A 154 9.86 -17.31 4.01
CA ILE A 154 8.98 -18.49 4.02
C ILE A 154 7.53 -18.03 4.12
N LEU A 155 6.68 -18.54 3.22
CA LEU A 155 5.24 -18.39 3.19
C LEU A 155 4.58 -19.76 3.37
N THR A 156 3.53 -19.80 4.17
CA THR A 156 2.80 -21.02 4.51
C THR A 156 1.29 -20.86 4.29
N PRO A 157 0.84 -20.61 3.03
CA PRO A 157 -0.59 -20.58 2.76
C PRO A 157 -1.21 -21.93 3.03
N SER A 158 -2.45 -21.95 3.52
CA SER A 158 -3.20 -23.18 3.72
C SER A 158 -4.60 -23.14 3.15
N LYS A 159 -5.16 -24.31 2.92
CA LYS A 159 -6.54 -24.52 2.44
C LYS A 159 -7.25 -25.45 3.39
N ASN A 160 -8.35 -24.98 3.99
CA ASN A 160 -9.12 -25.73 4.95
C ASN A 160 -10.43 -26.21 4.32
N ILE A 161 -10.70 -27.51 4.44
CA ILE A 161 -11.91 -28.16 3.93
C ILE A 161 -12.70 -28.63 5.13
N TYR A 162 -13.81 -27.96 5.45
CA TYR A 162 -14.64 -28.25 6.63
C TYR A 162 -15.61 -29.40 6.38
N GLN A 163 -15.69 -30.29 7.36
CA GLN A 163 -16.63 -31.43 7.34
C GLN A 163 -17.71 -31.23 8.40
N PRO A 164 -18.97 -31.61 8.13
CA PRO A 164 -19.49 -32.26 6.91
C PRO A 164 -19.93 -31.27 5.80
N SER A 165 -19.78 -29.95 6.00
CA SER A 165 -20.35 -28.93 5.10
C SER A 165 -19.70 -28.89 3.71
N GLY A 166 -18.45 -29.41 3.58
CA GLY A 166 -17.66 -29.26 2.36
C GLY A 166 -17.21 -27.82 2.07
N GLN A 167 -17.40 -26.88 3.01
CA GLN A 167 -16.96 -25.51 2.86
C GLN A 167 -15.43 -25.44 2.78
N ILE A 168 -14.92 -24.66 1.81
CA ILE A 168 -13.50 -24.45 1.59
C ILE A 168 -13.15 -23.01 1.98
N THR A 169 -12.10 -22.84 2.80
CA THR A 169 -11.50 -21.55 3.09
C THR A 169 -10.02 -21.55 2.72
N ASN A 170 -9.54 -20.44 2.19
CA ASN A 170 -8.13 -20.24 1.89
C ASN A 170 -7.54 -19.33 2.96
N GLU A 171 -6.50 -19.81 3.64
CA GLU A 171 -5.71 -19.01 4.58
C GLU A 171 -4.52 -18.40 3.84
N VAL A 172 -4.43 -17.09 3.93
CA VAL A 172 -3.38 -16.31 3.27
C VAL A 172 -2.14 -16.27 4.14
N SER A 173 -0.98 -16.54 3.55
CA SER A 173 0.29 -16.26 4.21
C SER A 173 0.91 -14.96 3.71
N THR A 174 1.41 -14.14 4.63
CA THR A 174 1.93 -12.81 4.30
C THR A 174 3.32 -12.58 4.86
N ILE A 175 4.17 -11.88 4.10
CA ILE A 175 5.48 -11.41 4.54
C ILE A 175 5.56 -9.91 4.33
N ASN A 176 5.80 -9.19 5.40
CA ASN A 176 6.02 -7.75 5.35
C ASN A 176 7.51 -7.45 5.16
N GLN A 177 7.82 -6.71 4.10
CA GLN A 177 9.13 -6.13 3.84
C GLN A 177 8.99 -4.61 3.95
N TRP A 178 9.46 -4.03 5.00
CA TRP A 178 9.38 -2.61 5.35
C TRP A 178 8.18 -1.84 4.76
N LEU A 179 8.22 -1.42 3.49
CA LEU A 179 7.12 -0.71 2.80
C LEU A 179 6.23 -1.63 1.98
N ASN A 180 6.70 -2.83 1.63
CA ASN A 180 6.06 -3.73 0.70
C ASN A 180 5.55 -4.98 1.40
N GLN A 181 4.68 -5.73 0.73
CA GLN A 181 4.17 -7.01 1.23
C GLN A 181 4.07 -8.02 0.10
N TYR A 182 4.52 -9.25 0.39
CA TYR A 182 4.12 -10.42 -0.38
C TYR A 182 3.00 -11.14 0.34
N TYR A 183 2.04 -11.67 -0.40
CA TYR A 183 1.10 -12.64 0.13
C TYR A 183 0.88 -13.77 -0.86
N ALA A 184 0.74 -14.97 -0.33
CA ALA A 184 0.51 -16.18 -1.08
C ALA A 184 -0.82 -16.81 -0.69
N THR A 185 -1.54 -17.35 -1.67
CA THR A 185 -2.74 -18.15 -1.50
C THR A 185 -2.65 -19.40 -2.34
N ILE A 186 -3.35 -20.46 -1.93
CA ILE A 186 -3.49 -21.67 -2.73
C ILE A 186 -4.69 -21.50 -3.64
N SER A 187 -4.46 -21.45 -4.96
CA SER A 187 -5.53 -21.38 -5.96
C SER A 187 -6.19 -22.73 -6.16
N THR A 188 -5.41 -23.74 -6.56
CA THR A 188 -5.91 -25.08 -6.88
C THR A 188 -4.97 -26.15 -6.32
N ILE A 189 -5.55 -27.25 -5.88
CA ILE A 189 -4.82 -28.46 -5.48
C ILE A 189 -5.39 -29.63 -6.27
N GLU A 190 -4.56 -30.25 -7.07
CA GLU A 190 -4.86 -31.48 -7.80
C GLU A 190 -4.00 -32.64 -7.26
N SER A 191 -4.25 -33.87 -7.75
CA SER A 191 -3.48 -35.05 -7.30
C SER A 191 -1.98 -34.85 -7.44
N ASP A 192 -1.54 -34.25 -8.57
CA ASP A 192 -0.12 -34.13 -8.95
C ASP A 192 0.41 -32.69 -8.90
N ARG A 193 -0.46 -31.68 -8.75
CA ARG A 193 -0.10 -30.26 -8.89
C ARG A 193 -0.68 -29.41 -7.79
N VAL A 194 0.06 -28.35 -7.45
CA VAL A 194 -0.38 -27.29 -6.57
C VAL A 194 -0.18 -25.96 -7.26
N ALA A 195 -1.24 -25.18 -7.38
CA ALA A 195 -1.19 -23.83 -7.93
C ALA A 195 -1.20 -22.80 -6.78
N ILE A 196 -0.20 -21.93 -6.76
CA ILE A 196 -0.03 -20.86 -5.79
C ILE A 196 -0.15 -19.53 -6.52
N ASN A 197 -1.03 -18.70 -6.01
CA ASN A 197 -1.12 -17.30 -6.41
C ASN A 197 -0.25 -16.47 -5.44
N LEU A 198 0.76 -15.81 -5.97
CA LEU A 198 1.65 -14.91 -5.25
C LEU A 198 1.41 -13.49 -5.71
N VAL A 199 1.11 -12.60 -4.74
CA VAL A 199 0.90 -11.19 -5.02
C VAL A 199 1.92 -10.35 -4.26
N TYR A 200 2.57 -9.45 -5.00
CA TYR A 200 3.45 -8.42 -4.45
C TYR A 200 2.74 -7.07 -4.45
N LYS A 201 2.60 -6.46 -3.29
CA LYS A 201 1.99 -5.13 -3.13
C LYS A 201 3.03 -4.11 -2.67
N PRO A 202 3.51 -3.25 -3.57
CA PRO A 202 4.45 -2.19 -3.22
C PRO A 202 3.75 -1.10 -2.40
N LEU A 203 4.46 -0.51 -1.45
CA LEU A 203 4.03 0.61 -0.59
C LEU A 203 2.77 0.36 0.25
N ILE A 204 2.27 -0.88 0.37
CA ILE A 204 1.06 -1.21 1.14
C ILE A 204 1.19 -0.79 2.61
N ASN A 205 2.38 -0.92 3.21
CA ASN A 205 2.62 -0.54 4.59
C ASN A 205 2.57 0.98 4.79
N LEU A 206 2.79 1.77 3.73
CA LEU A 206 2.63 3.22 3.78
C LEU A 206 1.15 3.63 3.94
N LEU A 207 0.19 2.81 3.45
CA LEU A 207 -1.24 2.98 3.73
C LEU A 207 -1.53 2.89 5.23
N TRP A 208 -0.96 1.87 5.88
CA TRP A 208 -1.14 1.69 7.32
C TRP A 208 -0.47 2.80 8.12
N ILE A 209 0.76 3.18 7.77
CA ILE A 209 1.49 4.28 8.41
C ILE A 209 0.72 5.59 8.28
N SER A 210 0.21 5.92 7.09
CA SER A 210 -0.56 7.14 6.87
C SER A 210 -1.89 7.14 7.63
N SER A 211 -2.56 5.99 7.74
CA SER A 211 -3.78 5.84 8.52
C SER A 211 -3.54 6.06 10.03
N ILE A 212 -2.47 5.48 10.57
CA ILE A 212 -2.06 5.68 11.97
C ILE A 212 -1.71 7.15 12.20
N LEU A 213 -0.99 7.78 11.27
CA LEU A 213 -0.62 9.19 11.36
C LEU A 213 -1.86 10.10 11.35
N LEU A 214 -2.90 9.74 10.57
CA LEU A 214 -4.18 10.45 10.55
C LEU A 214 -4.89 10.35 11.91
N VAL A 215 -5.00 9.15 12.47
CA VAL A 215 -5.59 8.95 13.81
C VAL A 215 -4.81 9.73 14.86
N PHE A 216 -3.48 9.67 14.83
CA PHE A 216 -2.63 10.43 15.74
C PHE A 216 -2.86 11.94 15.62
N SER A 217 -3.04 12.47 14.42
CA SER A 217 -3.33 13.88 14.20
C SER A 217 -4.66 14.29 14.86
N ILE A 218 -5.69 13.44 14.81
CA ILE A 218 -6.97 13.67 15.48
C ILE A 218 -6.79 13.72 17.00
N PHE A 219 -6.03 12.78 17.58
CA PHE A 219 -5.71 12.78 19.01
C PHE A 219 -5.04 14.07 19.45
N LEU A 220 -4.05 14.56 18.70
CA LEU A 220 -3.39 15.84 19.00
C LEU A 220 -4.38 17.02 19.01
N SER A 221 -5.41 16.97 18.16
CA SER A 221 -6.46 18.01 18.14
C SER A 221 -7.33 18.01 19.40
N ILE A 222 -7.53 16.86 20.03
CA ILE A 222 -8.43 16.67 21.18
C ILE A 222 -7.73 17.04 22.50
N ILE A 223 -6.46 16.67 22.66
CA ILE A 223 -5.71 16.82 23.93
C ILE A 223 -5.72 18.26 24.46
N LYS A 224 -5.77 19.27 23.62
CA LYS A 224 -5.73 20.69 24.02
C LYS A 224 -7.12 21.33 24.19
N ARG A 225 -8.18 20.55 24.34
CA ARG A 225 -9.54 21.06 24.60
C ARG A 225 -9.81 21.37 26.08
N ARG A 226 -8.81 21.15 26.98
CA ARG A 226 -8.85 21.48 28.41
C ARG A 226 -8.04 22.71 28.76
#